data_eee2169f6cd85dc361847a9c0b109b58
#
_entry.id   eee2169f6cd85dc361847a9c0b109b58
#
_cell.length_a   1.000
_cell.length_b   1.000
_cell.length_c   1.000
_cell.angle_alpha   90.00
_cell.angle_beta   90.00
_cell.angle_gamma   90.00
#
_symmetry.space_group_name_H-M   'P 1'
#
loop_
_entity.id
_entity.type
_entity.pdbx_description
1 polymer ?
#
loop_
_entity_poly.entity_id
_entity_poly.type
_entity_poly.pdbx_seq_one_letter_code
_entity_poly.pdbx_strand_id
1 'polypeptide(L)'
;MRYRLLILTILLCAVMLPVFAETNIGRLHVPITSVQNAKELVRQSDYIVIGWIDSAHKAYPTGRSIPQGKIVNYTQTLHVKKVFKGASPRLLTLLSTGVEPLPETSSPLNLTYPGPLGEGNYLLFLRKVKGSSLHSLTGLWQGVYPIYQGKTIALQGVGFADFHQLSWAEIEQKLKSLP
;
A
#
# COMPACT_ATOMS: atom_id res chain seq x y z
N MET A 1 29.86 -49.11 11.95
CA MET A 1 30.40 -47.75 11.86
C MET A 1 29.73 -46.87 10.77
N ARG A 2 29.38 -47.42 9.60
CA ARG A 2 28.78 -46.64 8.47
C ARG A 2 27.41 -45.99 8.77
N TYR A 3 26.56 -46.65 9.57
CA TYR A 3 25.21 -46.09 9.90
C TYR A 3 25.25 -44.92 10.87
N ARG A 4 26.25 -44.82 11.76
CA ARG A 4 26.40 -43.66 12.67
C ARG A 4 26.80 -42.39 11.95
N LEU A 5 27.58 -42.49 10.85
CA LEU A 5 27.95 -41.35 10.02
C LEU A 5 26.76 -40.81 9.22
N LEU A 6 25.90 -41.73 8.72
CA LEU A 6 24.71 -41.35 7.94
C LEU A 6 23.66 -40.63 8.80
N ILE A 7 23.45 -41.06 10.04
CA ILE A 7 22.55 -40.40 11.00
C ILE A 7 23.06 -39.00 11.38
N LEU A 8 24.38 -38.81 11.53
CA LEU A 8 24.97 -37.52 11.86
C LEU A 8 24.83 -36.53 10.71
N THR A 9 24.93 -36.98 9.45
CA THR A 9 24.77 -36.15 8.26
C THR A 9 23.30 -35.70 8.08
N ILE A 10 22.32 -36.56 8.36
CA ILE A 10 20.90 -36.24 8.31
C ILE A 10 20.53 -35.23 9.43
N LEU A 11 21.12 -35.40 10.62
CA LEU A 11 20.86 -34.46 11.72
C LEU A 11 21.44 -33.08 11.45
N LEU A 12 22.56 -32.97 10.74
CA LEU A 12 23.19 -31.70 10.39
C LEU A 12 22.43 -30.94 9.30
N CYS A 13 21.77 -31.66 8.36
CA CYS A 13 20.93 -31.04 7.33
C CYS A 13 19.57 -30.52 7.87
N ALA A 14 19.09 -30.99 9.00
CA ALA A 14 17.80 -30.59 9.58
C ALA A 14 17.84 -29.25 10.31
N VAL A 15 19.02 -28.64 10.49
CA VAL A 15 19.18 -27.40 11.31
C VAL A 15 19.31 -26.13 10.48
N MET A 16 19.30 -26.21 9.15
CA MET A 16 19.23 -25.01 8.31
C MET A 16 17.78 -24.56 8.11
N LEU A 17 17.13 -24.13 9.19
CA LEU A 17 15.91 -23.33 9.08
C LEU A 17 16.29 -21.99 8.45
N PRO A 18 15.64 -21.56 7.35
CA PRO A 18 15.87 -20.25 6.80
C PRO A 18 15.48 -19.21 7.87
N VAL A 19 16.46 -18.49 8.40
CA VAL A 19 16.20 -17.31 9.21
C VAL A 19 15.61 -16.27 8.26
N PHE A 20 14.28 -16.19 8.22
CA PHE A 20 13.61 -15.06 7.57
C PHE A 20 13.96 -13.83 8.38
N ALA A 21 14.83 -12.99 7.84
CA ALA A 21 15.12 -11.69 8.43
C ALA A 21 13.79 -10.91 8.48
N GLU A 22 13.32 -10.62 9.68
CA GLU A 22 12.12 -9.83 9.88
C GLU A 22 12.32 -8.45 9.24
N THR A 23 11.47 -8.11 8.28
CA THR A 23 11.57 -6.83 7.58
C THR A 23 11.31 -5.69 8.56
N ASN A 24 12.33 -4.87 8.82
CA ASN A 24 12.17 -3.69 9.68
C ASN A 24 11.34 -2.62 8.96
N ILE A 25 10.04 -2.59 9.23
CA ILE A 25 9.06 -1.70 8.57
C ILE A 25 9.41 -0.23 8.77
N GLY A 26 9.96 0.15 9.92
CA GLY A 26 10.40 1.53 10.17
C GLY A 26 11.50 2.02 9.21
N ARG A 27 12.31 1.11 8.65
CA ARG A 27 13.38 1.45 7.68
C ARG A 27 12.94 1.43 6.24
N LEU A 28 11.73 0.98 5.93
CA LEU A 28 11.24 0.97 4.56
C LEU A 28 11.00 2.40 4.08
N HIS A 29 11.38 2.63 2.81
CA HIS A 29 11.14 3.89 2.14
C HIS A 29 9.87 3.79 1.28
N VAL A 30 8.88 4.63 1.59
CA VAL A 30 7.70 4.81 0.75
C VAL A 30 8.00 5.95 -0.23
N PRO A 31 8.04 5.70 -1.54
CA PRO A 31 8.32 6.76 -2.50
C PRO A 31 7.23 7.84 -2.48
N ILE A 32 7.65 9.10 -2.37
CA ILE A 32 6.79 10.30 -2.37
C ILE A 32 6.80 10.89 -3.79
N THR A 33 6.37 10.12 -4.80
CA THR A 33 6.34 10.58 -6.19
C THR A 33 4.92 10.70 -6.67
N SER A 34 4.55 11.90 -7.14
CA SER A 34 3.33 12.12 -7.90
C SER A 34 3.45 11.52 -9.30
N VAL A 35 2.30 11.27 -9.93
CA VAL A 35 2.18 10.87 -11.33
C VAL A 35 1.51 11.99 -12.12
N GLN A 36 1.78 12.09 -13.42
CA GLN A 36 1.34 13.23 -14.22
C GLN A 36 -0.10 13.11 -14.71
N ASN A 37 -0.60 11.88 -14.91
CA ASN A 37 -1.94 11.62 -15.47
C ASN A 37 -2.44 10.21 -15.11
N ALA A 38 -3.71 9.96 -15.43
CA ALA A 38 -4.39 8.68 -15.16
C ALA A 38 -3.71 7.48 -15.86
N LYS A 39 -3.18 7.66 -17.10
CA LYS A 39 -2.47 6.62 -17.83
C LYS A 39 -1.19 6.21 -17.10
N GLU A 40 -0.43 7.19 -16.62
CA GLU A 40 0.78 6.94 -15.85
C GLU A 40 0.47 6.25 -14.52
N LEU A 41 -0.60 6.66 -13.83
CA LEU A 41 -1.08 6.03 -12.60
C LEU A 41 -1.36 4.54 -12.82
N VAL A 42 -2.12 4.21 -13.89
CA VAL A 42 -2.41 2.82 -14.26
C VAL A 42 -1.13 2.05 -14.59
N ARG A 43 -0.23 2.65 -15.38
CA ARG A 43 1.01 2.01 -15.83
C ARG A 43 1.94 1.69 -14.66
N GLN A 44 2.11 2.62 -13.72
CA GLN A 44 3.03 2.49 -12.58
C GLN A 44 2.48 1.62 -11.44
N SER A 45 1.20 1.28 -11.47
CA SER A 45 0.60 0.44 -10.44
C SER A 45 0.81 -1.04 -10.73
N ASP A 46 1.25 -1.80 -9.74
CA ASP A 46 1.32 -3.26 -9.81
C ASP A 46 -0.05 -3.90 -9.57
N TYR A 47 -0.88 -3.22 -8.76
CA TYR A 47 -2.24 -3.64 -8.42
C TYR A 47 -3.21 -2.47 -8.53
N ILE A 48 -4.39 -2.76 -9.06
CA ILE A 48 -5.54 -1.85 -9.05
C ILE A 48 -6.70 -2.65 -8.47
N VAL A 49 -7.18 -2.23 -7.32
CA VAL A 49 -8.16 -3.02 -6.55
C VAL A 49 -9.25 -2.13 -5.95
N ILE A 50 -10.44 -2.70 -5.81
CA ILE A 50 -11.42 -2.18 -4.86
C ILE A 50 -11.29 -3.01 -3.58
N GLY A 51 -11.24 -2.32 -2.45
CA GLY A 51 -11.17 -2.96 -1.15
C GLY A 51 -11.69 -2.07 -0.03
N TRP A 52 -11.81 -2.68 1.14
CA TRP A 52 -12.18 -2.01 2.38
C TRP A 52 -10.99 -1.96 3.32
N ILE A 53 -10.77 -0.79 3.91
CA ILE A 53 -9.74 -0.54 4.92
C ILE A 53 -10.47 -0.31 6.25
N ASP A 54 -10.02 -1.00 7.31
CA ASP A 54 -10.47 -0.71 8.66
C ASP A 54 -9.65 0.42 9.30
N SER A 55 -10.15 0.97 10.41
CA SER A 55 -9.46 2.03 11.15
C SER A 55 -8.21 1.54 11.88
N ALA A 56 -8.05 0.23 12.07
CA ALA A 56 -6.93 -0.33 12.79
C ALA A 56 -5.62 -0.17 12.01
N HIS A 57 -4.59 0.36 12.66
CA HIS A 57 -3.27 0.52 12.10
C HIS A 57 -2.17 0.24 13.13
N LYS A 58 -0.97 -0.10 12.63
CA LYS A 58 0.23 -0.21 13.45
C LYS A 58 1.23 0.85 13.03
N ALA A 59 1.84 1.52 14.00
CA ALA A 59 2.84 2.57 13.81
C ALA A 59 4.25 2.02 14.02
N TYR A 60 5.18 2.38 13.12
CA TYR A 60 6.58 1.96 13.14
C TYR A 60 7.48 3.18 13.01
N PRO A 61 8.12 3.65 14.09
CA PRO A 61 9.02 4.80 14.05
C PRO A 61 10.14 4.61 13.03
N THR A 62 10.39 5.64 12.20
CA THR A 62 11.44 5.58 11.17
C THR A 62 12.81 6.07 11.70
N GLY A 63 12.86 6.67 12.87
CA GLY A 63 14.01 7.36 13.41
C GLY A 63 14.27 8.74 12.78
N ARG A 64 13.43 9.18 11.82
CA ARG A 64 13.52 10.51 11.17
C ARG A 64 12.52 11.47 11.79
N SER A 65 12.86 12.76 11.74
CA SER A 65 11.99 13.83 12.22
C SER A 65 11.98 15.00 11.23
N ILE A 66 10.93 15.79 11.29
CA ILE A 66 10.79 17.10 10.65
C ILE A 66 10.42 18.12 11.74
N PRO A 67 10.45 19.43 11.50
CA PRO A 67 10.10 20.41 12.52
C PRO A 67 8.71 20.21 13.16
N GLN A 68 7.77 19.63 12.41
CA GLN A 68 6.39 19.43 12.85
C GLN A 68 6.15 18.09 13.57
N GLY A 69 7.15 17.18 13.62
CA GLY A 69 6.98 15.90 14.31
C GLY A 69 7.90 14.79 13.84
N LYS A 70 7.61 13.58 14.30
CA LYS A 70 8.35 12.36 13.94
C LYS A 70 7.73 11.72 12.70
N ILE A 71 8.57 11.25 11.77
CA ILE A 71 8.12 10.49 10.61
C ILE A 71 7.90 9.05 11.03
N VAL A 72 6.72 8.52 10.74
CA VAL A 72 6.27 7.19 11.13
C VAL A 72 5.71 6.45 9.91
N ASN A 73 6.08 5.19 9.76
CA ASN A 73 5.44 4.29 8.81
C ASN A 73 4.24 3.61 9.48
N TYR A 74 3.13 3.53 8.76
CA TYR A 74 1.92 2.87 9.23
C TYR A 74 1.59 1.67 8.35
N THR A 75 1.08 0.60 8.97
CA THR A 75 0.50 -0.51 8.23
C THR A 75 -0.98 -0.64 8.56
N GLN A 76 -1.78 -0.90 7.52
CA GLN A 76 -3.21 -1.19 7.61
C GLN A 76 -3.56 -2.42 6.79
N THR A 77 -4.60 -3.14 7.19
CA THR A 77 -5.14 -4.27 6.43
C THR A 77 -6.12 -3.77 5.38
N LEU A 78 -5.89 -4.16 4.13
CA LEU A 78 -6.80 -3.95 3.01
C LEU A 78 -7.49 -5.27 2.67
N HIS A 79 -8.80 -5.32 2.85
CA HIS A 79 -9.68 -6.42 2.45
C HIS A 79 -10.09 -6.24 0.99
N VAL A 80 -9.48 -7.01 0.09
CA VAL A 80 -9.70 -6.89 -1.35
C VAL A 80 -11.05 -7.47 -1.74
N LYS A 81 -11.88 -6.68 -2.41
CA LYS A 81 -13.23 -7.05 -2.91
C LYS A 81 -13.22 -7.34 -4.41
N LYS A 82 -12.47 -6.57 -5.20
CA LYS A 82 -12.31 -6.76 -6.65
C LYS A 82 -10.91 -6.37 -7.09
N VAL A 83 -10.37 -7.15 -8.02
CA VAL A 83 -9.07 -6.90 -8.65
C VAL A 83 -9.28 -6.53 -10.12
N PHE A 84 -8.68 -5.44 -10.57
CA PHE A 84 -8.67 -4.99 -11.96
C PHE A 84 -7.30 -5.19 -12.61
N LYS A 85 -6.21 -5.09 -11.83
CA LYS A 85 -4.84 -5.32 -12.29
C LYS A 85 -4.04 -6.06 -11.23
N GLY A 86 -3.18 -6.98 -11.66
CA GLY A 86 -2.33 -7.81 -10.80
C GLY A 86 -3.05 -9.04 -10.24
N ALA A 87 -2.27 -10.01 -9.77
CA ALA A 87 -2.78 -11.16 -9.02
C ALA A 87 -2.74 -10.80 -7.53
N SER A 88 -3.89 -10.62 -6.90
CA SER A 88 -3.97 -10.17 -5.53
C SER A 88 -4.60 -11.22 -4.62
N PRO A 89 -4.04 -11.49 -3.44
CA PRO A 89 -4.71 -12.23 -2.39
C PRO A 89 -5.91 -11.43 -1.85
N ARG A 90 -6.78 -12.08 -1.08
CA ARG A 90 -7.94 -11.44 -0.44
C ARG A 90 -7.54 -10.35 0.56
N LEU A 91 -6.35 -10.44 1.13
CA LEU A 91 -5.80 -9.49 2.10
C LEU A 91 -4.47 -8.96 1.59
N LEU A 92 -4.30 -7.65 1.66
CA LEU A 92 -3.03 -6.96 1.43
C LEU A 92 -2.69 -6.13 2.67
N THR A 93 -1.40 -5.92 2.90
CA THR A 93 -0.96 -4.95 3.91
C THR A 93 -0.51 -3.69 3.19
N LEU A 94 -1.23 -2.59 3.44
CA LEU A 94 -0.91 -1.26 2.94
C LEU A 94 0.13 -0.63 3.86
N LEU A 95 1.17 -0.04 3.27
CA LEU A 95 2.19 0.76 3.94
C LEU A 95 2.03 2.21 3.52
N SER A 96 1.86 3.11 4.48
CA SER A 96 1.87 4.56 4.28
C SER A 96 2.87 5.22 5.22
N THR A 97 3.25 6.46 4.94
CA THR A 97 4.10 7.27 5.82
C THR A 97 3.32 8.48 6.30
N GLY A 98 3.40 8.78 7.57
CA GLY A 98 2.77 9.95 8.19
C GLY A 98 3.71 10.65 9.16
N VAL A 99 3.16 11.62 9.87
CA VAL A 99 3.85 12.40 10.91
C VAL A 99 3.12 12.23 12.23
N GLU A 100 3.85 12.08 13.32
CA GLU A 100 3.29 12.08 14.68
C GLU A 100 3.81 13.27 15.49
N PRO A 101 2.87 14.02 16.17
CA PRO A 101 1.43 13.81 16.18
C PRO A 101 0.79 13.99 14.80
N LEU A 102 -0.34 13.31 14.56
CA LEU A 102 -1.05 13.45 13.27
C LEU A 102 -1.38 14.93 13.02
N PRO A 103 -1.02 15.47 11.85
CA PRO A 103 -1.33 16.86 11.51
C PRO A 103 -2.85 17.08 11.44
N GLU A 104 -3.27 18.32 11.66
CA GLU A 104 -4.65 18.73 11.42
C GLU A 104 -5.05 18.44 9.95
N THR A 105 -6.35 18.19 9.73
CA THR A 105 -6.88 17.76 8.42
C THR A 105 -6.54 18.76 7.29
N SER A 106 -6.48 20.07 7.60
CA SER A 106 -6.14 21.13 6.65
C SER A 106 -4.64 21.31 6.40
N SER A 107 -3.78 20.57 7.13
CA SER A 107 -2.33 20.73 7.05
C SER A 107 -1.79 20.32 5.67
N PRO A 108 -0.95 21.15 5.01
CA PRO A 108 -0.27 20.79 3.77
C PRO A 108 0.63 19.54 3.91
N LEU A 109 1.05 19.20 5.13
CA LEU A 109 1.83 17.98 5.40
C LEU A 109 1.09 16.71 5.00
N ASN A 110 -0.25 16.71 5.09
CA ASN A 110 -1.07 15.57 4.67
C ASN A 110 -0.92 15.24 3.18
N LEU A 111 -0.58 16.20 2.34
CA LEU A 111 -0.33 15.95 0.91
C LEU A 111 0.94 15.11 0.68
N THR A 112 1.96 15.31 1.51
CA THR A 112 3.24 14.59 1.43
C THR A 112 3.27 13.35 2.31
N TYR A 113 2.61 13.40 3.45
CA TYR A 113 2.58 12.36 4.47
C TYR A 113 1.13 11.96 4.77
N PRO A 114 0.51 11.11 3.93
CA PRO A 114 -0.91 10.79 4.07
C PRO A 114 -1.29 10.12 5.39
N GLY A 115 -0.32 9.48 6.06
CA GLY A 115 -0.62 8.72 7.27
C GLY A 115 -1.51 7.51 6.98
N PRO A 116 -2.19 6.98 8.01
CA PRO A 116 -3.16 5.92 7.84
C PRO A 116 -4.43 6.46 7.16
N LEU A 117 -5.00 5.67 6.23
CA LEU A 117 -6.28 6.01 5.61
C LEU A 117 -7.43 5.81 6.60
N GLY A 118 -8.47 6.61 6.47
CA GLY A 118 -9.72 6.42 7.19
C GLY A 118 -10.41 5.10 6.82
N GLU A 119 -11.31 4.64 7.69
CA GLU A 119 -12.12 3.46 7.41
C GLU A 119 -13.04 3.71 6.22
N GLY A 120 -13.13 2.73 5.30
CA GLY A 120 -14.00 2.87 4.13
C GLY A 120 -13.68 1.97 2.96
N ASN A 121 -14.49 2.11 1.92
CA ASN A 121 -14.26 1.46 0.64
C ASN A 121 -13.52 2.40 -0.31
N TYR A 122 -12.54 1.85 -1.02
CA TYR A 122 -11.67 2.61 -1.90
C TYR A 122 -11.40 1.85 -3.20
N LEU A 123 -11.27 2.57 -4.30
CA LEU A 123 -10.47 2.14 -5.42
C LEU A 123 -9.04 2.60 -5.16
N LEU A 124 -8.10 1.66 -5.14
CA LEU A 124 -6.69 1.91 -4.82
C LEU A 124 -5.76 1.48 -5.95
N PHE A 125 -4.81 2.33 -6.23
CA PHE A 125 -3.70 2.10 -7.13
C PHE A 125 -2.44 1.85 -6.30
N LEU A 126 -1.91 0.63 -6.36
CA LEU A 126 -0.87 0.15 -5.45
C LEU A 126 0.35 -0.34 -6.19
N ARG A 127 1.52 -0.20 -5.56
CA ARG A 127 2.78 -0.83 -5.98
C ARG A 127 3.38 -1.64 -4.84
N LYS A 128 4.14 -2.67 -5.20
CA LYS A 128 4.91 -3.44 -4.23
C LYS A 128 6.01 -2.59 -3.62
N VAL A 129 6.20 -2.72 -2.32
CA VAL A 129 7.36 -2.14 -1.65
C VAL A 129 8.52 -3.12 -1.78
N LYS A 130 9.60 -2.68 -2.44
CA LYS A 130 10.76 -3.52 -2.73
C LYS A 130 11.31 -4.18 -1.46
N GLY A 131 11.58 -5.48 -1.55
CA GLY A 131 12.14 -6.26 -0.43
C GLY A 131 11.14 -6.60 0.68
N SER A 132 9.83 -6.44 0.43
CA SER A 132 8.79 -6.76 1.42
C SER A 132 7.53 -7.35 0.76
N SER A 133 6.60 -7.83 1.59
CA SER A 133 5.25 -8.22 1.16
C SER A 133 4.25 -7.06 1.24
N LEU A 134 4.71 -5.84 1.52
CA LEU A 134 3.88 -4.67 1.71
C LEU A 134 3.60 -3.96 0.39
N HIS A 135 2.55 -3.14 0.39
CA HIS A 135 2.11 -2.36 -0.77
C HIS A 135 1.96 -0.90 -0.37
N SER A 136 2.37 0.01 -1.23
CA SER A 136 2.20 1.46 -1.03
C SER A 136 1.33 2.07 -2.12
N LEU A 137 0.77 3.24 -1.84
CA LEU A 137 0.00 4.00 -2.81
C LEU A 137 0.88 4.44 -3.99
N THR A 138 0.39 4.28 -5.21
CA THR A 138 0.99 4.87 -6.40
C THR A 138 0.55 6.32 -6.50
N GLY A 139 1.48 7.26 -6.62
CA GLY A 139 1.15 8.68 -6.73
C GLY A 139 0.54 9.30 -5.46
N LEU A 140 0.76 8.69 -4.28
CA LEU A 140 0.17 9.14 -3.02
C LEU A 140 -1.37 9.25 -3.12
N TRP A 141 -1.93 10.41 -2.80
CA TRP A 141 -3.36 10.67 -2.87
C TRP A 141 -3.97 10.56 -4.27
N GLN A 142 -3.14 10.68 -5.34
CA GLN A 142 -3.60 10.46 -6.72
C GLN A 142 -4.04 9.01 -6.97
N GLY A 143 -3.54 8.07 -6.16
CA GLY A 143 -3.91 6.65 -6.23
C GLY A 143 -5.05 6.24 -5.28
N VAL A 144 -5.77 7.20 -4.67
CA VAL A 144 -6.81 6.95 -3.66
C VAL A 144 -8.13 7.56 -4.11
N TYR A 145 -9.14 6.72 -4.30
CA TYR A 145 -10.49 7.13 -4.66
C TYR A 145 -11.49 6.51 -3.67
N PRO A 146 -11.96 7.25 -2.67
CA PRO A 146 -13.04 6.80 -1.81
C PRO A 146 -14.27 6.39 -2.63
N ILE A 147 -15.01 5.38 -2.17
CA ILE A 147 -16.26 4.94 -2.81
C ILE A 147 -17.41 5.33 -1.90
N TYR A 148 -18.28 6.16 -2.40
CA TYR A 148 -19.52 6.56 -1.74
C TYR A 148 -20.72 6.28 -2.64
N GLN A 149 -21.77 5.66 -2.11
CA GLN A 149 -22.96 5.25 -2.86
C GLN A 149 -22.63 4.45 -4.14
N GLY A 150 -21.62 3.57 -4.09
CA GLY A 150 -21.20 2.72 -5.19
C GLY A 150 -20.39 3.42 -6.29
N LYS A 151 -20.03 4.70 -6.11
CA LYS A 151 -19.25 5.49 -7.08
C LYS A 151 -17.98 6.03 -6.46
N THR A 152 -16.93 6.08 -7.28
CA THR A 152 -15.62 6.65 -6.89
C THR A 152 -15.66 8.18 -6.78
N ILE A 153 -14.86 8.73 -5.87
CA ILE A 153 -14.68 10.17 -5.69
C ILE A 153 -13.21 10.51 -5.93
N ALA A 154 -12.93 11.33 -6.93
CA ALA A 154 -11.62 11.93 -7.09
C ALA A 154 -11.42 13.01 -6.02
N LEU A 155 -10.33 12.93 -5.26
CA LEU A 155 -10.01 13.93 -4.25
C LEU A 155 -9.72 15.27 -4.93
N GLN A 156 -10.34 16.33 -4.43
CA GLN A 156 -10.25 17.67 -5.00
C GLN A 156 -8.80 18.17 -5.09
N GLY A 157 -8.41 18.66 -6.24
CA GLY A 157 -7.07 19.19 -6.49
C GLY A 157 -5.95 18.15 -6.58
N VAL A 158 -6.26 16.86 -6.41
CA VAL A 158 -5.25 15.78 -6.36
C VAL A 158 -5.62 14.61 -7.27
N GLY A 159 -6.84 14.09 -7.16
CA GLY A 159 -7.30 12.92 -7.92
C GLY A 159 -7.58 13.26 -9.39
N PHE A 160 -7.40 12.28 -10.28
CA PHE A 160 -7.73 12.46 -11.72
C PHE A 160 -9.23 12.31 -11.94
N ALA A 161 -9.81 13.26 -12.69
CA ALA A 161 -11.21 13.27 -13.06
C ALA A 161 -11.63 12.00 -13.85
N ASP A 162 -10.67 11.35 -14.52
CA ASP A 162 -10.85 10.07 -15.20
C ASP A 162 -11.46 8.97 -14.34
N PHE A 163 -11.26 9.03 -13.03
CA PHE A 163 -11.78 8.07 -12.06
C PHE A 163 -12.82 8.67 -11.12
N HIS A 164 -13.43 9.82 -11.49
CA HIS A 164 -14.50 10.44 -10.72
C HIS A 164 -15.88 9.91 -11.12
N GLN A 165 -16.73 9.62 -10.12
CA GLN A 165 -18.13 9.18 -10.31
C GLN A 165 -18.29 7.90 -11.13
N LEU A 166 -17.33 6.99 -11.08
CA LEU A 166 -17.41 5.70 -11.77
C LEU A 166 -17.96 4.61 -10.85
N SER A 167 -18.87 3.81 -11.39
CA SER A 167 -19.25 2.49 -10.85
C SER A 167 -18.16 1.44 -11.13
N TRP A 168 -18.27 0.27 -10.52
CA TRP A 168 -17.29 -0.81 -10.73
C TRP A 168 -17.17 -1.25 -12.19
N ALA A 169 -18.28 -1.28 -12.93
CA ALA A 169 -18.30 -1.64 -14.36
C ALA A 169 -17.62 -0.55 -15.22
N GLU A 170 -17.90 0.73 -14.92
CA GLU A 170 -17.28 1.86 -15.60
C GLU A 170 -15.77 1.95 -15.33
N ILE A 171 -15.32 1.63 -14.11
CA ILE A 171 -13.87 1.53 -13.80
C ILE A 171 -13.21 0.48 -14.70
N GLU A 172 -13.82 -0.69 -14.86
CA GLU A 172 -13.26 -1.76 -15.70
C GLU A 172 -13.14 -1.32 -17.17
N GLN A 173 -14.18 -0.65 -17.70
CA GLN A 173 -14.15 -0.10 -19.06
C GLN A 173 -13.09 1.00 -19.20
N LYS A 174 -13.01 1.91 -18.22
CA LYS A 174 -12.01 2.98 -18.20
C LYS A 174 -10.59 2.44 -18.21
N LEU A 175 -10.30 1.44 -17.37
CA LEU A 175 -8.97 0.83 -17.29
C LEU A 175 -8.59 0.13 -18.61
N LYS A 176 -9.54 -0.46 -19.35
CA LYS A 176 -9.29 -1.05 -20.67
C LYS A 176 -9.00 0.01 -21.73
N SER A 177 -9.50 1.24 -21.58
CA SER A 177 -9.26 2.36 -22.49
C SER A 177 -7.98 3.14 -22.23
N LEU A 178 -7.29 2.90 -21.11
CA LEU A 178 -6.03 3.53 -20.73
C LEU A 178 -4.86 2.55 -20.96
N PRO A 179 -4.29 2.48 -22.14
CA PRO A 179 -3.20 1.56 -22.51
C PRO A 179 -1.88 1.89 -21.81
#